data_819378e3e432ae31a9a20570623c1715
#
_entry.id   819378e3e432ae31a9a20570623c1715
#
_cell.length_a   1.000
_cell.length_b   1.000
_cell.length_c   1.000
_cell.angle_alpha   90.00
_cell.angle_beta   90.00
_cell.angle_gamma   90.00
#
_symmetry.space_group_name_H-M   'P 1'
#
loop_
_entity.id
_entity.type
_entity.pdbx_description
1 polymer ?
#
loop_
_entity_poly.entity_id
_entity_poly.type
_entity_poly.pdbx_seq_one_letter_code
_entity_poly.pdbx_strand_id
1 'polypeptide(L)'
;DSVASRGLGDVYKRQPYTAYTPDNFRSFTDSYIENLNSSYTDITSVEKELVCRESVRVYNQIGDFLGVHRPFHQTPRAKTMLFTPLISMVGVTGSMGPFFCEFTLNGDLLPSQYPATYAHEFAHLLGITSEAEANFYAYQICTRSQVQAIRFSGYLSVLPHVLNNARRLMAEEEYAQLFRRIRPEIIGLAKKNSEYWMKKYNPVIGRIQDRIYDLYLKGNKIESGRKNYSEVVGLLISYEEWKKNSIFASIMFN
;
A
#
# COMPACT_ATOMS: atom_id res chain seq x y z
N ASP A 1 17.34 -16.13 -17.13
CA ASP A 1 16.24 -16.23 -16.16
C ASP A 1 16.21 -14.97 -15.33
N SER A 2 15.39 -14.02 -15.77
CA SER A 2 15.33 -12.69 -15.17
C SER A 2 14.62 -12.76 -13.80
N VAL A 3 15.20 -12.10 -12.82
CA VAL A 3 14.65 -11.91 -11.48
C VAL A 3 13.23 -11.29 -11.51
N ALA A 4 12.86 -10.66 -12.61
CA ALA A 4 11.56 -10.03 -12.85
C ALA A 4 10.38 -11.02 -12.97
N SER A 5 10.62 -12.31 -13.17
CA SER A 5 9.54 -13.31 -13.28
C SER A 5 9.18 -13.99 -11.95
N ARG A 6 9.87 -13.65 -10.85
CA ARG A 6 9.66 -14.22 -9.51
C ARG A 6 8.83 -13.34 -8.57
N GLY A 7 8.18 -12.32 -9.11
CA GLY A 7 7.11 -11.64 -8.41
C GLY A 7 6.02 -12.64 -7.99
N LEU A 8 5.04 -12.25 -7.28
CA LEU A 8 3.90 -13.00 -6.68
C LEU A 8 3.60 -14.41 -7.21
N GLY A 9 4.20 -14.86 -8.32
CA GLY A 9 4.15 -16.25 -8.74
C GLY A 9 4.52 -17.21 -7.60
N ASP A 10 5.41 -16.82 -6.70
CA ASP A 10 5.80 -17.64 -5.55
C ASP A 10 4.96 -17.35 -4.30
N VAL A 11 4.48 -16.12 -4.10
CA VAL A 11 3.47 -15.81 -3.07
C VAL A 11 2.12 -16.40 -3.49
N TYR A 12 1.73 -16.31 -4.75
CA TYR A 12 0.54 -16.97 -5.30
C TYR A 12 0.62 -18.50 -5.26
N LYS A 13 1.78 -19.10 -5.44
CA LYS A 13 1.93 -20.55 -5.26
C LYS A 13 1.68 -21.01 -3.83
N ARG A 14 1.91 -20.14 -2.83
CA ARG A 14 1.61 -20.42 -1.42
C ARG A 14 0.25 -19.91 -0.97
N GLN A 15 -0.30 -18.90 -1.65
CA GLN A 15 -1.56 -18.26 -1.32
C GLN A 15 -2.32 -17.93 -2.62
N PRO A 16 -3.13 -18.85 -3.15
CA PRO A 16 -3.95 -18.52 -4.31
C PRO A 16 -4.86 -17.33 -3.97
N TYR A 17 -4.90 -16.33 -4.87
CA TYR A 17 -5.91 -15.29 -4.82
C TYR A 17 -7.27 -15.97 -4.85
N THR A 18 -7.97 -15.92 -3.75
CA THR A 18 -9.33 -16.45 -3.65
C THR A 18 -10.30 -15.30 -3.85
N ALA A 19 -11.23 -15.45 -4.78
CA ALA A 19 -12.33 -14.50 -4.89
C ALA A 19 -13.04 -14.46 -3.53
N TYR A 20 -12.99 -13.31 -2.86
CA TYR A 20 -13.59 -13.15 -1.55
C TYR A 20 -15.11 -12.96 -1.63
N THR A 21 -15.81 -13.51 -0.67
CA THR A 21 -17.26 -13.34 -0.53
C THR A 21 -17.59 -11.99 0.13
N PRO A 22 -18.83 -11.50 0.01
CA PRO A 22 -19.28 -10.34 0.79
C PRO A 22 -19.04 -10.50 2.30
N ASP A 23 -19.19 -11.71 2.85
CA ASP A 23 -18.98 -11.96 4.27
C ASP A 23 -17.50 -11.91 4.67
N ASN A 24 -16.58 -12.43 3.83
CA ASN A 24 -15.14 -12.23 4.04
C ASN A 24 -14.77 -10.75 4.05
N PHE A 25 -15.37 -9.98 3.13
CA PHE A 25 -15.14 -8.54 3.05
C PHE A 25 -15.66 -7.82 4.31
N ARG A 26 -16.84 -8.17 4.82
CA ARG A 26 -17.40 -7.62 6.07
C ARG A 26 -16.49 -7.90 7.25
N SER A 27 -16.12 -9.16 7.45
CA SER A 27 -15.22 -9.57 8.53
C SER A 27 -13.86 -8.84 8.47
N PHE A 28 -13.30 -8.70 7.26
CA PHE A 28 -12.07 -7.94 7.05
C PHE A 28 -12.26 -6.46 7.42
N THR A 29 -13.32 -5.81 6.93
CA THR A 29 -13.55 -4.38 7.18
C THR A 29 -13.80 -4.08 8.65
N ASP A 30 -14.42 -4.97 9.40
CA ASP A 30 -14.62 -4.82 10.84
C ASP A 30 -13.28 -4.76 11.57
N SER A 31 -12.44 -5.76 11.37
CA SER A 31 -11.10 -5.81 11.97
C SER A 31 -10.21 -4.66 11.50
N TYR A 32 -10.32 -4.30 10.22
CA TYR A 32 -9.54 -3.21 9.63
C TYR A 32 -9.87 -1.86 10.29
N ILE A 33 -11.16 -1.53 10.48
CA ILE A 33 -11.58 -0.26 11.10
C ILE A 33 -11.17 -0.19 12.57
N GLU A 34 -11.29 -1.29 13.31
CA GLU A 34 -10.82 -1.37 14.69
C GLU A 34 -9.31 -1.06 14.78
N ASN A 35 -8.52 -1.70 13.93
CA ASN A 35 -7.08 -1.51 13.88
C ASN A 35 -6.70 -0.10 13.39
N LEU A 36 -7.37 0.43 12.38
CA LEU A 36 -7.19 1.80 11.92
C LEU A 36 -7.45 2.81 13.06
N ASN A 37 -8.58 2.67 13.76
CA ASN A 37 -8.96 3.54 14.85
C ASN A 37 -7.98 3.47 16.03
N SER A 38 -7.56 2.26 16.41
CA SER A 38 -6.61 2.05 17.51
C SER A 38 -5.20 2.53 17.20
N SER A 39 -4.81 2.51 15.91
CA SER A 39 -3.50 2.99 15.46
C SER A 39 -3.43 4.51 15.35
N TYR A 40 -4.57 5.21 15.41
CA TYR A 40 -4.60 6.66 15.21
C TYR A 40 -3.61 7.40 16.12
N THR A 41 -2.85 8.28 15.51
CA THR A 41 -1.98 9.23 16.18
C THR A 41 -1.87 10.49 15.32
N ASP A 42 -1.66 11.63 15.95
CA ASP A 42 -1.39 12.86 15.22
C ASP A 42 0.05 12.84 14.70
N ILE A 43 0.18 12.96 13.37
CA ILE A 43 1.49 12.90 12.69
C ILE A 43 1.82 14.28 12.12
N THR A 44 2.57 15.06 12.88
CA THR A 44 3.02 16.40 12.49
C THR A 44 4.38 16.39 11.79
N SER A 45 5.19 15.38 12.05
CA SER A 45 6.52 15.20 11.46
C SER A 45 6.83 13.72 11.29
N VAL A 46 7.83 13.41 10.48
CA VAL A 46 8.33 12.05 10.27
C VAL A 46 9.85 12.01 10.32
N GLU A 47 10.38 11.10 11.10
CA GLU A 47 11.81 10.79 11.09
C GLU A 47 12.09 9.78 9.96
N LYS A 48 12.61 10.28 8.85
CA LYS A 48 12.82 9.50 7.61
C LYS A 48 13.75 8.30 7.83
N GLU A 49 14.78 8.45 8.62
CA GLU A 49 15.72 7.36 8.93
C GLU A 49 15.07 6.27 9.79
N LEU A 50 14.17 6.64 10.70
CA LEU A 50 13.39 5.68 11.46
C LEU A 50 12.46 4.87 10.58
N VAL A 51 11.77 5.52 9.63
CA VAL A 51 10.91 4.83 8.64
C VAL A 51 11.71 3.82 7.83
N CYS A 52 12.90 4.22 7.38
CA CYS A 52 13.80 3.36 6.63
C CYS A 52 14.20 2.11 7.44
N ARG A 53 14.72 2.30 8.66
CA ARG A 53 15.13 1.20 9.55
C ARG A 53 13.97 0.26 9.90
N GLU A 54 12.82 0.83 10.26
CA GLU A 54 11.63 0.04 10.59
C GLU A 54 11.12 -0.77 9.40
N SER A 55 11.10 -0.18 8.20
CA SER A 55 10.67 -0.88 6.99
C SER A 55 11.57 -2.09 6.71
N VAL A 56 12.87 -1.94 6.77
CA VAL A 56 13.82 -3.04 6.58
C VAL A 56 13.72 -4.07 7.71
N ARG A 57 13.61 -3.62 8.97
CA ARG A 57 13.45 -4.52 10.12
C ARG A 57 12.22 -5.40 9.99
N VAL A 58 11.07 -4.79 9.70
CA VAL A 58 9.81 -5.53 9.57
C VAL A 58 9.86 -6.44 8.35
N TYR A 59 10.35 -5.96 7.21
CA TYR A 59 10.53 -6.78 6.02
C TYR A 59 11.35 -8.04 6.30
N ASN A 60 12.49 -7.92 6.97
CA ASN A 60 13.33 -9.06 7.31
C ASN A 60 12.63 -10.06 8.26
N GLN A 61 11.68 -9.60 9.08
CA GLN A 61 10.89 -10.47 9.96
C GLN A 61 9.78 -11.23 9.22
N ILE A 62 9.25 -10.64 8.14
CA ILE A 62 8.10 -11.20 7.42
C ILE A 62 8.45 -11.68 6.02
N GLY A 63 9.68 -11.48 5.56
CA GLY A 63 10.11 -11.80 4.20
C GLY A 63 9.87 -13.26 3.82
N ASP A 64 10.20 -14.20 4.68
CA ASP A 64 9.95 -15.62 4.46
C ASP A 64 8.45 -15.93 4.36
N PHE A 65 7.65 -15.27 5.17
CA PHE A 65 6.19 -15.38 5.18
C PHE A 65 5.56 -14.88 3.88
N LEU A 66 6.14 -13.83 3.30
CA LEU A 66 5.68 -13.21 2.07
C LEU A 66 6.30 -13.83 0.81
N GLY A 67 7.09 -14.90 0.97
CA GLY A 67 7.74 -15.60 -0.15
C GLY A 67 8.97 -14.89 -0.70
N VAL A 68 9.48 -13.86 -0.04
CA VAL A 68 10.69 -13.13 -0.41
C VAL A 68 11.83 -13.62 0.48
N HIS A 69 12.60 -14.58 -0.03
CA HIS A 69 13.60 -15.33 0.76
C HIS A 69 14.96 -14.63 0.93
N ARG A 70 15.06 -13.34 0.71
CA ARG A 70 16.35 -12.64 0.80
C ARG A 70 16.29 -11.55 1.85
N PRO A 71 17.02 -11.69 2.98
CA PRO A 71 17.19 -10.62 3.94
C PRO A 71 17.78 -9.39 3.26
N PHE A 72 17.27 -8.23 3.57
CA PHE A 72 17.80 -6.97 3.09
C PHE A 72 18.72 -6.38 4.16
N HIS A 73 19.99 -6.19 3.85
CA HIS A 73 21.00 -5.76 4.82
C HIS A 73 21.31 -4.27 4.75
N GLN A 74 20.81 -3.60 3.73
CA GLN A 74 21.02 -2.16 3.54
C GLN A 74 19.82 -1.38 4.08
N THR A 75 20.05 -0.12 4.38
CA THR A 75 18.97 0.84 4.69
C THR A 75 18.84 1.81 3.52
N PRO A 76 18.02 1.49 2.50
CA PRO A 76 17.93 2.32 1.30
C PRO A 76 17.38 3.70 1.66
N ARG A 77 18.13 4.73 1.36
CA ARG A 77 17.72 6.11 1.54
C ARG A 77 16.91 6.54 0.34
N ALA A 78 15.67 6.96 0.56
CA ALA A 78 14.89 7.60 -0.48
C ALA A 78 15.51 8.97 -0.83
N LYS A 79 15.73 9.21 -2.11
CA LYS A 79 16.10 10.55 -2.60
C LYS A 79 14.82 11.38 -2.78
N THR A 80 14.95 12.69 -2.65
CA THR A 80 13.84 13.59 -2.99
C THR A 80 13.81 13.81 -4.50
N MET A 81 12.62 13.75 -5.09
CA MET A 81 12.43 14.01 -6.53
C MET A 81 12.90 15.40 -6.90
N LEU A 82 13.68 15.49 -7.96
CA LEU A 82 13.94 16.76 -8.64
C LEU A 82 12.62 17.26 -9.23
N PHE A 83 12.42 18.57 -9.29
CA PHE A 83 11.19 19.16 -9.83
C PHE A 83 9.90 18.74 -9.11
N THR A 84 9.98 18.56 -7.78
CA THR A 84 8.84 18.20 -6.92
C THR A 84 7.54 18.94 -7.30
N PRO A 85 7.49 20.27 -7.51
CA PRO A 85 6.24 20.96 -7.86
C PRO A 85 5.60 20.45 -9.15
N LEU A 86 6.41 20.15 -10.18
CA LEU A 86 5.92 19.64 -11.46
C LEU A 86 5.39 18.19 -11.31
N ILE A 87 6.11 17.39 -10.56
CA ILE A 87 5.73 15.99 -10.28
C ILE A 87 4.46 15.93 -9.42
N SER A 88 4.30 16.88 -8.50
CA SER A 88 3.06 16.99 -7.69
C SER A 88 1.83 17.37 -8.54
N MET A 89 2.02 18.12 -9.63
CA MET A 89 0.92 18.45 -10.55
C MET A 89 0.32 17.22 -11.26
N VAL A 90 1.02 16.12 -11.30
CA VAL A 90 0.56 14.87 -11.90
C VAL A 90 0.21 13.80 -10.84
N GLY A 91 0.34 14.14 -9.56
CA GLY A 91 -0.05 13.26 -8.46
C GLY A 91 0.91 12.10 -8.18
N VAL A 92 2.14 12.14 -8.69
CA VAL A 92 3.14 11.11 -8.44
C VAL A 92 3.79 11.34 -7.08
N THR A 93 3.71 10.34 -6.21
CA THR A 93 4.18 10.38 -4.82
C THR A 93 5.54 9.71 -4.62
N GLY A 94 5.84 8.72 -5.42
CA GLY A 94 7.10 7.99 -5.41
C GLY A 94 7.44 7.44 -6.80
N SER A 95 8.66 7.02 -7.02
CA SER A 95 9.09 6.35 -8.23
C SER A 95 10.38 5.59 -8.02
N MET A 96 10.43 4.36 -8.52
CA MET A 96 11.66 3.58 -8.58
C MET A 96 12.42 3.88 -9.87
N GLY A 97 13.73 4.15 -9.75
CA GLY A 97 14.64 4.28 -10.89
C GLY A 97 15.16 2.91 -11.34
N PRO A 98 14.76 2.40 -12.53
CA PRO A 98 15.07 1.03 -12.93
C PRO A 98 16.57 0.75 -13.13
N PHE A 99 17.38 1.79 -13.38
CA PHE A 99 18.79 1.63 -13.72
C PHE A 99 19.74 1.60 -12.53
N PHE A 100 19.35 2.18 -11.38
CA PHE A 100 20.26 2.39 -10.25
C PHE A 100 19.83 1.67 -8.98
N CYS A 101 18.75 0.89 -9.03
CA CYS A 101 18.15 0.27 -7.83
C CYS A 101 17.94 1.27 -6.69
N GLU A 102 17.50 2.47 -7.03
CA GLU A 102 17.22 3.57 -6.12
C GLU A 102 15.79 4.03 -6.33
N PHE A 103 15.15 4.50 -5.29
CA PHE A 103 13.84 5.13 -5.42
C PHE A 103 13.84 6.56 -4.90
N THR A 104 12.92 7.33 -5.42
CA THR A 104 12.73 8.73 -5.09
C THR A 104 11.34 8.95 -4.53
N LEU A 105 11.22 9.86 -3.59
CA LEU A 105 9.94 10.28 -3.02
C LEU A 105 9.68 11.76 -3.32
N ASN A 106 8.43 12.07 -3.52
CA ASN A 106 7.99 13.44 -3.73
C ASN A 106 8.26 14.28 -2.47
N GLY A 107 8.89 15.44 -2.62
CA GLY A 107 9.21 16.34 -1.51
C GLY A 107 7.98 16.95 -0.84
N ASP A 108 6.83 16.92 -1.50
CA ASP A 108 5.54 17.41 -1.00
C ASP A 108 4.74 16.36 -0.21
N LEU A 109 5.29 15.15 -0.01
CA LEU A 109 4.60 14.12 0.78
C LEU A 109 4.29 14.61 2.19
N LEU A 110 3.04 14.45 2.59
CA LEU A 110 2.62 14.74 3.95
C LEU A 110 3.21 13.72 4.94
N PRO A 111 3.48 14.13 6.19
CA PRO A 111 4.02 13.23 7.21
C PRO A 111 3.22 11.94 7.40
N SER A 112 1.89 12.02 7.31
CA SER A 112 1.00 10.85 7.41
C SER A 112 1.08 9.88 6.22
N GLN A 113 1.62 10.33 5.08
CA GLN A 113 1.73 9.52 3.86
C GLN A 113 3.13 8.94 3.68
N TYR A 114 4.16 9.65 4.16
CA TYR A 114 5.56 9.30 3.92
C TYR A 114 5.90 7.84 4.27
N PRO A 115 5.52 7.27 5.43
CA PRO A 115 5.91 5.90 5.77
C PRO A 115 5.34 4.86 4.81
N ALA A 116 4.05 4.96 4.46
CA ALA A 116 3.43 4.01 3.54
C ALA A 116 3.97 4.14 2.12
N THR A 117 4.21 5.39 1.64
CA THR A 117 4.81 5.61 0.32
C THR A 117 6.25 5.09 0.28
N TYR A 118 7.04 5.29 1.35
CA TYR A 118 8.37 4.72 1.46
C TYR A 118 8.35 3.19 1.35
N ALA A 119 7.47 2.53 2.09
CA ALA A 119 7.35 1.07 2.09
C ALA A 119 6.85 0.52 0.73
N HIS A 120 6.03 1.28 0.01
CA HIS A 120 5.57 0.98 -1.34
C HIS A 120 6.74 1.00 -2.34
N GLU A 121 7.52 2.08 -2.37
CA GLU A 121 8.69 2.17 -3.25
C GLU A 121 9.78 1.18 -2.86
N PHE A 122 9.92 0.87 -1.57
CA PHE A 122 10.78 -0.19 -1.10
C PHE A 122 10.35 -1.57 -1.61
N ALA A 123 9.05 -1.84 -1.71
CA ALA A 123 8.55 -3.07 -2.34
C ALA A 123 8.96 -3.17 -3.82
N HIS A 124 8.90 -2.06 -4.56
CA HIS A 124 9.42 -2.03 -5.93
C HIS A 124 10.93 -2.28 -6.00
N LEU A 125 11.71 -1.77 -5.05
CA LEU A 125 13.14 -2.06 -4.95
C LEU A 125 13.42 -3.55 -4.70
N LEU A 126 12.52 -4.25 -4.00
CA LEU A 126 12.59 -5.69 -3.78
C LEU A 126 12.18 -6.52 -5.01
N GLY A 127 11.80 -5.87 -6.11
CA GLY A 127 11.42 -6.51 -7.37
C GLY A 127 9.91 -6.73 -7.54
N ILE A 128 9.08 -6.19 -6.67
CA ILE A 128 7.62 -6.22 -6.80
C ILE A 128 7.21 -5.22 -7.88
N THR A 129 6.64 -5.68 -8.98
CA THR A 129 6.29 -4.84 -10.13
C THR A 129 4.83 -4.42 -10.17
N SER A 130 3.95 -5.15 -9.48
CA SER A 130 2.52 -4.84 -9.40
C SER A 130 2.24 -3.77 -8.36
N GLU A 131 1.48 -2.73 -8.72
CA GLU A 131 1.06 -1.67 -7.81
C GLU A 131 0.20 -2.19 -6.64
N ALA A 132 -0.71 -3.13 -6.93
CA ALA A 132 -1.54 -3.75 -5.90
C ALA A 132 -0.71 -4.51 -4.87
N GLU A 133 0.31 -5.22 -5.35
CA GLU A 133 1.26 -5.95 -4.53
C GLU A 133 2.16 -5.01 -3.74
N ALA A 134 2.68 -3.97 -4.35
CA ALA A 134 3.48 -2.97 -3.67
C ALA A 134 2.69 -2.31 -2.53
N ASN A 135 1.40 -1.99 -2.75
CA ASN A 135 0.50 -1.52 -1.70
C ASN A 135 0.25 -2.56 -0.62
N PHE A 136 0.09 -3.84 -1.00
CA PHE A 136 -0.05 -4.95 -0.05
C PHE A 136 1.20 -5.08 0.83
N TYR A 137 2.40 -5.07 0.24
CA TYR A 137 3.66 -5.13 0.99
C TYR A 137 3.85 -3.91 1.88
N ALA A 138 3.54 -2.72 1.39
CA ALA A 138 3.58 -1.50 2.18
C ALA A 138 2.67 -1.58 3.41
N TYR A 139 1.44 -2.06 3.23
CA TYR A 139 0.52 -2.32 4.33
C TYR A 139 1.10 -3.33 5.33
N GLN A 140 1.60 -4.48 4.85
CA GLN A 140 2.16 -5.52 5.71
C GLN A 140 3.35 -5.01 6.52
N ILE A 141 4.24 -4.23 5.90
CA ILE A 141 5.41 -3.65 6.55
C ILE A 141 4.99 -2.61 7.59
N CYS A 142 4.16 -1.64 7.20
CA CYS A 142 3.81 -0.54 8.06
C CYS A 142 2.97 -0.99 9.27
N THR A 143 1.94 -1.82 9.06
CA THR A 143 1.02 -2.23 10.13
C THR A 143 1.68 -3.11 11.19
N ARG A 144 2.83 -3.71 10.92
CA ARG A 144 3.64 -4.48 11.88
C ARG A 144 4.77 -3.68 12.52
N SER A 145 4.91 -2.41 12.21
CA SER A 145 5.91 -1.56 12.84
C SER A 145 5.60 -1.38 14.34
N GLN A 146 6.64 -1.27 15.14
CA GLN A 146 6.52 -0.90 16.54
C GLN A 146 6.19 0.60 16.73
N VAL A 147 6.44 1.40 15.69
CA VAL A 147 6.19 2.85 15.70
C VAL A 147 4.74 3.13 15.30
N GLN A 148 3.96 3.73 16.20
CA GLN A 148 2.53 3.98 16.01
C GLN A 148 2.24 4.83 14.76
N ALA A 149 3.03 5.86 14.51
CA ALA A 149 2.88 6.72 13.34
C ALA A 149 3.05 5.95 12.02
N ILE A 150 3.99 4.99 11.98
CA ILE A 150 4.19 4.13 10.81
C ILE A 150 3.00 3.17 10.65
N ARG A 151 2.54 2.56 11.76
CA ARG A 151 1.34 1.70 11.71
C ARG A 151 0.13 2.43 11.18
N PHE A 152 -0.13 3.63 11.72
CA PHE A 152 -1.26 4.43 11.28
C PHE A 152 -1.15 4.82 9.81
N SER A 153 0.02 5.22 9.34
CA SER A 153 0.25 5.51 7.92
C SER A 153 -0.08 4.31 7.02
N GLY A 154 0.27 3.09 7.45
CA GLY A 154 -0.05 1.86 6.72
C GLY A 154 -1.56 1.61 6.61
N TYR A 155 -2.32 1.77 7.70
CA TYR A 155 -3.78 1.67 7.63
C TYR A 155 -4.39 2.81 6.81
N LEU A 156 -3.94 4.05 7.02
CA LEU A 156 -4.46 5.21 6.30
C LEU A 156 -4.27 5.10 4.79
N SER A 157 -3.17 4.51 4.33
CA SER A 157 -2.85 4.40 2.90
C SER A 157 -3.84 3.54 2.11
N VAL A 158 -4.40 2.49 2.71
CA VAL A 158 -5.37 1.61 2.05
C VAL A 158 -6.83 1.98 2.33
N LEU A 159 -7.08 2.97 3.21
CA LEU A 159 -8.46 3.41 3.53
C LEU A 159 -9.28 3.79 2.30
N PRO A 160 -8.77 4.56 1.32
CA PRO A 160 -9.55 4.86 0.10
C PRO A 160 -9.96 3.62 -0.68
N HIS A 161 -9.10 2.59 -0.73
CA HIS A 161 -9.39 1.32 -1.41
C HIS A 161 -10.48 0.54 -0.67
N VAL A 162 -10.41 0.47 0.65
CA VAL A 162 -11.43 -0.19 1.49
C VAL A 162 -12.77 0.50 1.34
N LEU A 163 -12.82 1.84 1.46
CA LEU A 163 -14.08 2.59 1.31
C LEU A 163 -14.67 2.48 -0.10
N ASN A 164 -13.84 2.50 -1.14
CA ASN A 164 -14.32 2.33 -2.52
C ASN A 164 -14.92 0.93 -2.74
N ASN A 165 -14.29 -0.12 -2.21
CA ASN A 165 -14.85 -1.48 -2.27
C ASN A 165 -16.14 -1.60 -1.44
N ALA A 166 -16.17 -1.03 -0.23
CA ALA A 166 -17.35 -1.02 0.62
C ALA A 166 -18.56 -0.37 -0.08
N ARG A 167 -18.34 0.79 -0.72
CA ARG A 167 -19.40 1.50 -1.47
C ARG A 167 -19.95 0.68 -2.66
N ARG A 168 -19.16 -0.23 -3.21
CA ARG A 168 -19.56 -1.08 -4.35
C ARG A 168 -20.23 -2.38 -3.94
N LEU A 169 -19.89 -2.90 -2.76
CA LEU A 169 -20.25 -4.25 -2.32
C LEU A 169 -21.31 -4.25 -1.22
N MET A 170 -21.51 -3.15 -0.51
CA MET A 170 -22.45 -3.04 0.60
C MET A 170 -23.70 -2.24 0.20
N ALA A 171 -24.80 -2.50 0.88
CA ALA A 171 -25.97 -1.63 0.80
C ALA A 171 -25.65 -0.23 1.38
N GLU A 172 -26.39 0.79 0.99
CA GLU A 172 -26.13 2.18 1.37
C GLU A 172 -26.13 2.38 2.89
N GLU A 173 -27.09 1.75 3.57
CA GLU A 173 -27.22 1.81 5.03
C GLU A 173 -26.04 1.13 5.72
N GLU A 174 -25.59 0.00 5.21
CA GLU A 174 -24.44 -0.76 5.72
C GLU A 174 -23.15 0.04 5.54
N TYR A 175 -22.96 0.64 4.36
CA TYR A 175 -21.84 1.54 4.09
C TYR A 175 -21.85 2.75 5.03
N ALA A 176 -23.02 3.37 5.25
CA ALA A 176 -23.14 4.51 6.16
C ALA A 176 -22.83 4.13 7.62
N GLN A 177 -23.20 2.92 8.06
CA GLN A 177 -22.85 2.42 9.40
C GLN A 177 -21.34 2.18 9.50
N LEU A 178 -20.73 1.54 8.51
CA LEU A 178 -19.29 1.32 8.46
C LEU A 178 -18.54 2.66 8.52
N PHE A 179 -18.94 3.65 7.72
CA PHE A 179 -18.29 4.95 7.67
C PHE A 179 -18.38 5.71 9.02
N ARG A 180 -19.50 5.61 9.75
CA ARG A 180 -19.66 6.23 11.07
C ARG A 180 -18.78 5.61 12.15
N ARG A 181 -18.32 4.38 11.98
CA ARG A 181 -17.39 3.71 12.90
C ARG A 181 -15.96 4.22 12.79
N ILE A 182 -15.61 4.87 11.69
CA ILE A 182 -14.28 5.47 11.53
C ILE A 182 -14.23 6.75 12.35
N ARG A 183 -13.16 6.94 13.10
CA ARG A 183 -12.94 8.15 13.90
C ARG A 183 -13.04 9.41 13.04
N PRO A 184 -13.76 10.45 13.52
CA PRO A 184 -13.88 11.71 12.77
C PRO A 184 -12.55 12.37 12.44
N GLU A 185 -11.55 12.22 13.32
CA GLU A 185 -10.20 12.75 13.11
C GLU A 185 -9.51 12.12 11.90
N ILE A 186 -9.72 10.80 11.69
CA ILE A 186 -9.16 10.08 10.53
C ILE A 186 -9.82 10.56 9.25
N ILE A 187 -11.14 10.68 9.25
CA ILE A 187 -11.88 11.21 8.10
C ILE A 187 -11.43 12.65 7.79
N GLY A 188 -11.30 13.49 8.84
CA GLY A 188 -10.81 14.86 8.70
C GLY A 188 -9.40 14.92 8.11
N LEU A 189 -8.50 14.03 8.55
CA LEU A 189 -7.14 13.93 8.01
C LEU A 189 -7.15 13.45 6.56
N ALA A 190 -7.89 12.40 6.24
CA ALA A 190 -8.01 11.88 4.88
C ALA A 190 -8.55 12.96 3.91
N LYS A 191 -9.54 13.72 4.35
CA LYS A 191 -10.08 14.87 3.59
C LYS A 191 -9.03 15.96 3.36
N LYS A 192 -8.31 16.37 4.42
CA LYS A 192 -7.23 17.37 4.32
C LYS A 192 -6.12 16.90 3.37
N ASN A 193 -5.73 15.63 3.45
CA ASN A 193 -4.74 15.05 2.54
C ASN A 193 -5.22 15.11 1.08
N SER A 194 -6.47 14.73 0.83
CA SER A 194 -7.08 14.79 -0.50
C SER A 194 -7.14 16.23 -1.04
N GLU A 195 -7.61 17.18 -0.23
CA GLU A 195 -7.67 18.60 -0.61
C GLU A 195 -6.29 19.19 -0.90
N TYR A 196 -5.27 18.80 -0.12
CA TYR A 196 -3.88 19.21 -0.33
C TYR A 196 -3.38 18.79 -1.71
N TRP A 197 -3.59 17.52 -2.10
CA TRP A 197 -3.18 17.01 -3.40
C TRP A 197 -4.03 17.56 -4.55
N MET A 198 -5.33 17.73 -4.35
CA MET A 198 -6.22 18.36 -5.34
C MET A 198 -5.81 19.78 -5.69
N LYS A 199 -5.32 20.56 -4.71
CA LYS A 199 -4.81 21.92 -4.97
C LYS A 199 -3.53 21.93 -5.80
N LYS A 200 -2.74 20.87 -5.74
CA LYS A 200 -1.50 20.73 -6.52
C LYS A 200 -1.74 20.15 -7.90
N TYR A 201 -2.73 19.28 -8.04
CA TYR A 201 -3.02 18.56 -9.27
C TYR A 201 -3.45 19.48 -10.42
N ASN A 202 -2.81 19.32 -11.57
CA ASN A 202 -3.21 19.99 -12.81
C ASN A 202 -3.80 19.00 -13.80
N PRO A 203 -5.11 19.07 -14.09
CA PRO A 203 -5.79 18.09 -14.93
C PRO A 203 -5.32 18.11 -16.40
N VAL A 204 -4.74 19.19 -16.88
CA VAL A 204 -4.19 19.27 -18.24
C VAL A 204 -2.90 18.48 -18.32
N ILE A 205 -1.99 18.72 -17.37
CA ILE A 205 -0.69 18.02 -17.31
C ILE A 205 -0.92 16.54 -16.98
N GLY A 206 -1.84 16.22 -16.06
CA GLY A 206 -2.19 14.85 -15.72
C GLY A 206 -2.68 14.01 -16.92
N ARG A 207 -3.50 14.58 -17.80
CA ARG A 207 -3.93 13.90 -19.04
C ARG A 207 -2.79 13.62 -20.01
N ILE A 208 -1.79 14.49 -20.06
CA ILE A 208 -0.60 14.29 -20.91
C ILE A 208 0.22 13.13 -20.35
N GLN A 209 0.45 13.12 -19.04
CA GLN A 209 1.16 12.02 -18.36
C GLN A 209 0.44 10.69 -18.53
N ASP A 210 -0.89 10.65 -18.33
CA ASP A 210 -1.72 9.45 -18.53
C ASP A 210 -1.52 8.85 -19.94
N ARG A 211 -1.48 9.70 -20.97
CA ARG A 211 -1.26 9.25 -22.35
C ARG A 211 0.15 8.70 -22.56
N ILE A 212 1.17 9.34 -22.01
CA ILE A 212 2.55 8.87 -22.10
C ILE A 212 2.69 7.54 -21.37
N TYR A 213 2.09 7.41 -20.19
CA TYR A 213 2.09 6.19 -19.39
C TYR A 213 1.35 5.04 -20.10
N ASP A 214 0.17 5.30 -20.69
CA ASP A 214 -0.58 4.32 -21.48
C ASP A 214 0.21 3.84 -22.71
N LEU A 215 0.96 4.74 -23.36
CA LEU A 215 1.85 4.37 -24.48
C LEU A 215 3.02 3.51 -24.02
N TYR A 216 3.60 3.83 -22.86
CA TYR A 216 4.67 3.05 -22.25
C TYR A 216 4.19 1.63 -21.87
N LEU A 217 3.04 1.51 -21.22
CA LEU A 217 2.46 0.22 -20.84
C LEU A 217 2.13 -0.65 -22.07
N LYS A 218 1.51 -0.06 -23.09
CA LYS A 218 1.20 -0.76 -24.35
C LYS A 218 2.45 -1.22 -25.07
N GLY A 219 3.51 -0.39 -25.08
CA GLY A 219 4.80 -0.74 -25.67
C GLY A 219 5.49 -1.92 -24.97
N ASN A 220 5.26 -2.08 -23.67
CA ASN A 220 5.85 -3.16 -22.87
C ASN A 220 4.90 -4.37 -22.66
N LYS A 221 3.75 -4.44 -23.34
CA LYS A 221 2.73 -5.50 -23.22
C LYS A 221 2.24 -5.74 -21.78
N ILE A 222 2.20 -4.67 -20.97
CA ILE A 222 1.67 -4.72 -19.60
C ILE A 222 0.17 -4.45 -19.67
N GLU A 223 -0.64 -5.46 -19.42
CA GLU A 223 -2.08 -5.31 -19.34
C GLU A 223 -2.48 -4.58 -18.04
N SER A 224 -3.17 -3.46 -18.20
CA SER A 224 -3.95 -2.75 -17.18
C SER A 224 -3.25 -2.13 -15.97
N GLY A 225 -2.86 -0.87 -16.08
CA GLY A 225 -2.51 -0.04 -14.91
C GLY A 225 -3.69 0.48 -14.07
N ARG A 226 -4.93 0.50 -14.56
CA ARG A 226 -6.08 1.15 -13.88
C ARG A 226 -7.11 0.23 -13.22
N LYS A 227 -7.07 -1.08 -13.44
CA LYS A 227 -8.01 -2.03 -12.82
C LYS A 227 -7.65 -2.44 -11.39
N ASN A 228 -6.47 -2.08 -10.90
CA ASN A 228 -5.85 -2.66 -9.71
C ASN A 228 -6.30 -2.08 -8.35
N TYR A 229 -7.20 -1.10 -8.30
CA TYR A 229 -7.62 -0.51 -7.02
C TYR A 229 -8.44 -1.47 -6.12
N SER A 230 -9.10 -2.46 -6.69
CA SER A 230 -9.80 -3.50 -5.93
C SER A 230 -8.89 -4.67 -5.52
N GLU A 231 -7.76 -4.85 -6.20
CA GLU A 231 -6.89 -6.00 -6.04
C GLU A 231 -6.15 -5.99 -4.69
N VAL A 232 -5.69 -4.83 -4.21
CA VAL A 232 -5.02 -4.76 -2.89
C VAL A 232 -5.91 -5.25 -1.76
N VAL A 233 -7.20 -4.91 -1.77
CA VAL A 233 -8.16 -5.38 -0.76
C VAL A 233 -8.35 -6.90 -0.86
N GLY A 234 -8.44 -7.42 -2.07
CA GLY A 234 -8.49 -8.86 -2.32
C GLY A 234 -7.26 -9.60 -1.80
N LEU A 235 -6.06 -9.03 -2.01
CA LEU A 235 -4.82 -9.59 -1.47
C LEU A 235 -4.81 -9.59 0.07
N LEU A 236 -5.28 -8.52 0.70
CA LEU A 236 -5.38 -8.41 2.15
C LEU A 236 -6.34 -9.45 2.73
N ILE A 237 -7.53 -9.62 2.14
CA ILE A 237 -8.51 -10.61 2.57
C ILE A 237 -7.96 -12.04 2.40
N SER A 238 -7.39 -12.35 1.24
CA SER A 238 -6.82 -13.66 0.96
C SER A 238 -5.69 -14.01 1.95
N TYR A 239 -4.89 -13.02 2.32
CA TYR A 239 -3.83 -13.18 3.31
C TYR A 239 -4.38 -13.47 4.72
N GLU A 240 -5.41 -12.75 5.16
CA GLU A 240 -6.03 -12.99 6.47
C GLU A 240 -6.70 -14.39 6.54
N GLU A 241 -7.36 -14.81 5.48
CA GLU A 241 -7.93 -16.15 5.38
C GLU A 241 -6.86 -17.25 5.44
N TRP A 242 -5.78 -17.08 4.68
CA TRP A 242 -4.66 -18.01 4.72
C TRP A 242 -4.03 -18.10 6.12
N LYS A 243 -3.85 -16.97 6.78
CA LYS A 243 -3.30 -16.92 8.14
C LYS A 243 -4.18 -17.67 9.14
N LYS A 244 -5.50 -17.47 9.10
CA LYS A 244 -6.46 -18.20 9.91
C LYS A 244 -6.33 -19.71 9.69
N ASN A 245 -6.32 -20.16 8.44
CA ASN A 245 -6.22 -21.57 8.08
C ASN A 245 -4.88 -22.19 8.49
N SER A 246 -3.77 -21.46 8.38
CA SER A 246 -2.44 -21.93 8.78
C SER A 246 -2.31 -22.09 10.30
N ILE A 247 -2.92 -21.21 11.09
CA ILE A 247 -2.98 -21.32 12.56
C ILE A 247 -3.85 -22.51 12.95
N PHE A 248 -5.02 -22.70 12.32
CA PHE A 248 -5.88 -23.87 12.56
C PHE A 248 -5.15 -25.19 12.26
N ALA A 249 -4.44 -25.27 11.13
CA ALA A 249 -3.66 -26.45 10.79
C ALA A 249 -2.56 -26.74 11.82
N SER A 250 -1.85 -25.73 12.32
CA SER A 250 -0.81 -25.91 13.33
C SER A 250 -1.34 -26.34 14.70
N ILE A 251 -2.59 -25.98 15.04
CA ILE A 251 -3.25 -26.39 16.30
C ILE A 251 -3.80 -27.82 16.20
N MET A 252 -4.26 -28.26 15.01
CA MET A 252 -4.85 -29.58 14.82
C MET A 252 -3.82 -30.69 14.64
N PHE A 253 -2.57 -30.38 14.32
CA PHE A 253 -1.50 -31.36 14.05
C PHE A 253 -0.36 -31.33 15.08
N ASN A 254 -0.50 -30.58 16.19
CA ASN A 254 0.31 -30.66 17.40
C ASN A 254 -0.50 -31.21 18.57
#